data_a705de716b22302a381aefd61a360125
#
_entry.id   a705de716b22302a381aefd61a360125
#
_cell.length_a   1.000
_cell.length_b   1.000
_cell.length_c   1.000
_cell.angle_alpha   90.00
_cell.angle_beta   90.00
_cell.angle_gamma   90.00
#
_symmetry.space_group_name_H-M   'P 1'
#
loop_
_entity.id
_entity.type
_entity.pdbx_description
1 polymer ?
#
loop_
_entity_poly.entity_id
_entity_poly.type
_entity_poly.pdbx_seq_one_letter_code
_entity_poly.pdbx_strand_id
1 'polypeptide(L)'
;MKFLKMRKLIALIIVIIAVSACSSDDTRRNRNPFIPNYSFNVEINLNLPLYSDLRYVNGVKHINLAGAGLNGVILYNRDGNNFSAYEATCPNQIPSTCSVLDIDGLYVVCPCDNVSYSLIDGYGPAEWPLVSYRVVKNGDILSISN
;
A
#
# COMPACT_ATOMS: atom_id res chain seq x y z
N MET A 1 45.54 -36.19 -6.45
CA MET A 1 45.61 -34.80 -5.97
C MET A 1 44.70 -33.79 -6.76
N LYS A 2 44.51 -33.93 -8.06
CA LYS A 2 43.64 -33.00 -8.86
C LYS A 2 42.16 -33.04 -8.44
N PHE A 3 41.59 -34.22 -8.19
CA PHE A 3 40.19 -34.40 -7.82
C PHE A 3 39.80 -33.73 -6.48
N LEU A 4 40.73 -33.75 -5.54
CA LEU A 4 40.51 -33.17 -4.21
C LEU A 4 40.50 -31.62 -4.27
N LYS A 5 41.33 -31.03 -5.13
CA LYS A 5 41.36 -29.60 -5.36
C LYS A 5 40.10 -29.14 -6.12
N MET A 6 39.60 -29.91 -7.08
CA MET A 6 38.40 -29.62 -7.84
C MET A 6 37.13 -29.67 -6.94
N ARG A 7 37.01 -30.65 -6.04
CA ARG A 7 35.93 -30.74 -5.05
C ARG A 7 35.89 -29.56 -4.09
N LYS A 8 37.07 -29.10 -3.64
CA LYS A 8 37.17 -27.90 -2.78
C LYS A 8 36.78 -26.62 -3.53
N LEU A 9 37.15 -26.51 -4.82
CA LEU A 9 36.78 -25.35 -5.66
C LEU A 9 35.27 -25.28 -5.91
N ILE A 10 34.64 -26.43 -6.20
CA ILE A 10 33.18 -26.54 -6.41
C ILE A 10 32.43 -26.20 -5.10
N ALA A 11 32.89 -26.69 -3.96
CA ALA A 11 32.31 -26.38 -2.66
C ALA A 11 32.41 -24.87 -2.34
N LEU A 12 33.53 -24.23 -2.68
CA LEU A 12 33.71 -22.78 -2.49
C LEU A 12 32.76 -21.95 -3.37
N ILE A 13 32.57 -22.37 -4.62
CA ILE A 13 31.64 -21.70 -5.55
C ILE A 13 30.19 -21.82 -5.08
N ILE A 14 29.78 -22.99 -4.57
CA ILE A 14 28.42 -23.19 -4.02
C ILE A 14 28.18 -22.31 -2.80
N VAL A 15 29.17 -22.14 -1.93
CA VAL A 15 29.07 -21.25 -0.75
C VAL A 15 28.94 -19.80 -1.17
N ILE A 16 29.65 -19.34 -2.21
CA ILE A 16 29.58 -17.96 -2.72
C ILE A 16 28.20 -17.66 -3.32
N ILE A 17 27.58 -18.62 -4.03
CA ILE A 17 26.24 -18.47 -4.61
C ILE A 17 25.16 -18.42 -3.52
N ALA A 18 25.34 -19.13 -2.40
CA ALA A 18 24.37 -19.13 -1.31
C ALA A 18 24.30 -17.81 -0.52
N VAL A 19 25.34 -16.97 -0.52
CA VAL A 19 25.31 -15.66 0.16
C VAL A 19 24.78 -14.53 -0.70
N SER A 20 24.52 -14.74 -2.00
CA SER A 20 23.93 -13.72 -2.90
C SER A 20 22.40 -13.75 -2.91
N ALA A 21 21.72 -14.65 -2.20
CA ALA A 21 20.30 -14.63 -1.96
C ALA A 21 19.96 -13.66 -0.81
N CYS A 22 20.43 -12.40 -0.90
CA CYS A 22 19.86 -11.32 -0.15
C CYS A 22 18.55 -10.99 -0.84
N SER A 23 17.42 -11.51 -0.33
CA SER A 23 16.11 -11.01 -0.66
C SER A 23 16.09 -9.55 -0.21
N SER A 24 16.09 -8.64 -1.16
CA SER A 24 15.65 -7.28 -0.91
C SER A 24 14.20 -7.40 -0.46
N ASP A 25 13.96 -7.30 0.84
CA ASP A 25 12.69 -6.84 1.36
C ASP A 25 12.50 -5.46 0.76
N ASP A 26 11.78 -5.42 -0.35
CA ASP A 26 11.20 -4.21 -0.88
C ASP A 26 10.14 -3.75 0.14
N THR A 27 10.60 -3.23 1.26
CA THR A 27 9.79 -2.31 2.05
C THR A 27 9.42 -1.22 1.06
N ARG A 28 8.16 -1.22 0.64
CA ARG A 28 7.57 -0.19 -0.24
C ARG A 28 7.65 1.13 0.51
N ARG A 29 8.84 1.71 0.56
CA ARG A 29 9.04 3.04 1.10
C ARG A 29 8.29 4.00 0.19
N ASN A 30 7.28 4.64 0.75
CA ASN A 30 6.67 5.79 0.12
C ASN A 30 7.77 6.78 -0.25
N ARG A 31 7.98 7.00 -1.56
CA ARG A 31 8.96 7.95 -2.10
C ARG A 31 8.32 9.30 -2.45
N ASN A 32 7.03 9.45 -2.17
CA ASN A 32 6.32 10.69 -2.46
C ASN A 32 6.91 11.83 -1.62
N PRO A 33 7.35 12.95 -2.23
CA PRO A 33 8.00 14.04 -1.52
C PRO A 33 7.03 14.89 -0.68
N PHE A 34 5.74 14.80 -0.95
CA PHE A 34 4.70 15.60 -0.31
C PHE A 34 4.05 14.91 0.88
N ILE A 35 4.04 13.56 0.89
CA ILE A 35 3.38 12.77 1.92
C ILE A 35 4.42 12.11 2.82
N PRO A 36 4.51 12.52 4.09
CA PRO A 36 5.46 11.93 5.04
C PRO A 36 5.22 10.43 5.23
N ASN A 37 6.30 9.68 5.40
CA ASN A 37 6.25 8.25 5.62
C ASN A 37 6.10 7.94 7.12
N TYR A 38 4.86 7.94 7.62
CA TYR A 38 4.56 7.56 9.00
C TYR A 38 4.37 6.05 9.12
N SER A 39 5.00 5.45 10.12
CA SER A 39 4.73 4.05 10.47
C SER A 39 3.45 3.97 11.30
N PHE A 40 2.51 3.14 10.89
CA PHE A 40 1.29 2.85 11.63
C PHE A 40 0.83 1.41 11.42
N ASN A 41 -0.02 0.94 12.32
CA ASN A 41 -0.76 -0.30 12.18
C ASN A 41 -2.13 -0.11 12.83
N VAL A 42 -3.18 -0.23 12.03
CA VAL A 42 -4.57 -0.12 12.48
C VAL A 42 -5.38 -1.30 11.99
N GLU A 43 -6.40 -1.66 12.76
CA GLU A 43 -7.29 -2.76 12.42
C GLU A 43 -8.73 -2.28 12.34
N ILE A 44 -9.46 -2.81 11.35
CA ILE A 44 -10.91 -2.62 11.24
C ILE A 44 -11.63 -3.96 11.16
N ASN A 45 -12.82 -4.00 11.73
CA ASN A 45 -13.68 -5.18 11.68
C ASN A 45 -14.81 -4.94 10.68
N LEU A 46 -14.84 -5.73 9.61
CA LEU A 46 -15.83 -5.65 8.53
C LEU A 46 -17.26 -5.96 8.99
N ASN A 47 -17.45 -6.57 10.17
CA ASN A 47 -18.76 -6.84 10.74
C ASN A 47 -19.42 -5.61 11.39
N LEU A 48 -18.64 -4.55 11.61
CA LEU A 48 -19.20 -3.31 12.12
C LEU A 48 -20.00 -2.58 11.03
N PRO A 49 -21.19 -2.04 11.35
CA PRO A 49 -22.06 -1.34 10.40
C PRO A 49 -21.35 -0.19 9.66
N LEU A 50 -20.38 0.47 10.32
CA LEU A 50 -19.58 1.56 9.76
C LEU A 50 -18.80 1.14 8.50
N TYR A 51 -18.45 -0.15 8.38
CA TYR A 51 -17.64 -0.70 7.30
C TYR A 51 -18.44 -1.62 6.37
N SER A 52 -19.77 -1.56 6.41
CA SER A 52 -20.67 -2.40 5.61
C SER A 52 -20.38 -2.30 4.11
N ASP A 53 -20.00 -1.13 3.62
CA ASP A 53 -19.66 -0.88 2.20
C ASP A 53 -18.50 -1.76 1.72
N LEU A 54 -17.52 -2.01 2.60
CA LEU A 54 -16.35 -2.84 2.31
C LEU A 54 -16.63 -4.35 2.25
N ARG A 55 -17.82 -4.80 2.61
CA ARG A 55 -18.20 -6.22 2.50
C ARG A 55 -18.53 -6.64 1.08
N TYR A 56 -18.80 -5.68 0.20
CA TYR A 56 -19.14 -5.92 -1.20
C TYR A 56 -17.94 -5.67 -2.09
N VAL A 57 -17.81 -6.45 -3.16
CA VAL A 57 -16.81 -6.22 -4.21
C VAL A 57 -17.04 -4.82 -4.81
N ASN A 58 -15.97 -4.10 -5.07
CA ASN A 58 -15.94 -2.70 -5.46
C ASN A 58 -16.42 -1.71 -4.37
N GLY A 59 -16.62 -2.18 -3.15
CA GLY A 59 -16.88 -1.28 -2.02
C GLY A 59 -15.67 -0.41 -1.70
N VAL A 60 -15.91 0.87 -1.47
CA VAL A 60 -14.89 1.87 -1.14
C VAL A 60 -15.27 2.57 0.15
N LYS A 61 -14.28 2.85 1.00
CA LYS A 61 -14.50 3.56 2.25
C LYS A 61 -13.31 4.42 2.64
N HIS A 62 -13.56 5.66 2.98
CA HIS A 62 -12.58 6.50 3.68
C HIS A 62 -12.60 6.17 5.18
N ILE A 63 -11.45 5.78 5.71
CA ILE A 63 -11.22 5.42 7.11
C ILE A 63 -10.37 6.50 7.75
N ASN A 64 -10.98 7.29 8.60
CA ASN A 64 -10.30 8.35 9.34
C ASN A 64 -10.08 7.90 10.79
N LEU A 65 -9.04 7.10 11.01
CA LEU A 65 -8.60 6.67 12.35
C LEU A 65 -7.35 7.44 12.75
N ALA A 66 -7.28 7.82 14.01
CA ALA A 66 -6.13 8.52 14.54
C ALA A 66 -4.83 7.72 14.32
N GLY A 67 -3.85 8.35 13.68
CA GLY A 67 -2.55 7.74 13.37
C GLY A 67 -2.51 6.90 12.09
N ALA A 68 -3.62 6.76 11.36
CA ALA A 68 -3.66 6.05 10.10
C ALA A 68 -3.54 7.03 8.92
N GLY A 69 -2.36 7.12 8.33
CA GLY A 69 -2.07 8.09 7.26
C GLY A 69 -2.03 9.53 7.75
N LEU A 70 -1.98 10.47 6.82
CA LEU A 70 -2.01 11.91 7.08
C LEU A 70 -3.47 12.43 7.18
N ASN A 71 -4.31 12.08 6.20
CA ASN A 71 -5.73 12.39 6.16
C ASN A 71 -6.62 11.14 6.24
N GLY A 72 -6.08 10.03 6.74
CA GLY A 72 -6.74 8.74 6.79
C GLY A 72 -6.37 7.84 5.62
N VAL A 73 -7.12 6.76 5.49
CA VAL A 73 -6.88 5.70 4.50
C VAL A 73 -8.15 5.45 3.67
N ILE A 74 -8.03 5.39 2.37
CA ILE A 74 -9.10 4.93 1.49
C ILE A 74 -8.90 3.45 1.22
N LEU A 75 -9.87 2.65 1.65
CA LEU A 75 -9.92 1.21 1.40
C LEU A 75 -10.82 0.89 0.21
N TYR A 76 -10.35 -0.04 -0.61
CA TYR A 76 -11.06 -0.55 -1.77
C TYR A 76 -11.09 -2.08 -1.74
N ASN A 77 -12.29 -2.68 -1.76
CA ASN A 77 -12.47 -4.12 -1.86
C ASN A 77 -12.41 -4.55 -3.34
N ARG A 78 -11.36 -5.25 -3.73
CA ARG A 78 -11.12 -5.67 -5.11
C ARG A 78 -11.97 -6.85 -5.54
N ASP A 79 -12.09 -7.88 -4.68
CA ASP A 79 -12.72 -9.15 -5.03
C ASP A 79 -13.33 -9.92 -3.83
N GLY A 80 -13.46 -9.25 -2.69
CA GLY A 80 -13.96 -9.86 -1.44
C GLY A 80 -12.86 -10.41 -0.53
N ASN A 81 -11.71 -10.77 -1.06
CA ASN A 81 -10.56 -11.27 -0.29
C ASN A 81 -9.36 -10.33 -0.34
N ASN A 82 -9.18 -9.64 -1.45
CA ASN A 82 -8.07 -8.73 -1.66
C ASN A 82 -8.55 -7.28 -1.57
N PHE A 83 -7.82 -6.50 -0.80
CA PHE A 83 -8.10 -5.09 -0.57
C PHE A 83 -6.90 -4.24 -0.99
N SER A 84 -7.16 -3.06 -1.50
CA SER A 84 -6.17 -2.00 -1.65
C SER A 84 -6.41 -0.93 -0.60
N ALA A 85 -5.33 -0.34 -0.10
CA ALA A 85 -5.37 0.77 0.82
C ALA A 85 -4.48 1.89 0.29
N TYR A 86 -5.00 3.10 0.30
CA TYR A 86 -4.31 4.28 -0.16
C TYR A 86 -4.40 5.41 0.86
N GLU A 87 -3.36 6.23 0.94
CA GLU A 87 -3.41 7.50 1.65
C GLU A 87 -4.54 8.38 1.09
N ALA A 88 -5.32 9.00 1.97
CA ALA A 88 -6.42 9.85 1.58
C ALA A 88 -6.00 11.29 1.22
N THR A 89 -4.70 11.54 1.09
CA THR A 89 -4.14 12.87 0.76
C THR A 89 -3.75 12.92 -0.71
N CYS A 90 -4.04 14.04 -1.38
CA CYS A 90 -3.61 14.32 -2.75
C CYS A 90 -2.08 14.16 -2.89
N PRO A 91 -1.61 13.30 -3.84
CA PRO A 91 -0.19 12.90 -3.86
C PRO A 91 0.75 13.89 -4.57
N ASN A 92 0.24 14.89 -5.28
CA ASN A 92 1.06 15.75 -6.16
C ASN A 92 1.18 17.20 -5.68
N GLN A 93 0.95 17.45 -4.39
CA GLN A 93 1.02 18.79 -3.81
C GLN A 93 1.31 18.77 -2.31
N ILE A 94 1.76 19.90 -1.80
CA ILE A 94 1.89 20.09 -0.35
C ILE A 94 0.50 20.00 0.29
N PRO A 95 0.32 19.19 1.34
CA PRO A 95 -0.97 19.04 2.01
C PRO A 95 -1.56 20.36 2.49
N SER A 96 -2.84 20.57 2.18
CA SER A 96 -3.62 21.75 2.54
C SER A 96 -5.06 21.36 2.90
N THR A 97 -5.93 22.33 3.15
CA THR A 97 -7.33 22.07 3.52
C THR A 97 -8.15 21.38 2.41
N CYS A 98 -7.76 21.53 1.15
CA CYS A 98 -8.42 20.85 0.01
C CYS A 98 -7.78 19.52 -0.37
N SER A 99 -6.75 19.04 0.36
CA SER A 99 -5.96 17.88 -0.05
C SER A 99 -6.57 16.53 0.32
N VAL A 100 -7.73 16.48 0.96
CA VAL A 100 -8.42 15.22 1.21
C VAL A 100 -9.10 14.76 -0.07
N LEU A 101 -8.77 13.53 -0.50
CA LEU A 101 -9.33 12.94 -1.71
C LEU A 101 -10.83 12.64 -1.55
N ASP A 102 -11.63 13.03 -2.53
CA ASP A 102 -13.04 12.69 -2.64
C ASP A 102 -13.23 11.37 -3.40
N ILE A 103 -14.11 10.50 -2.90
CA ILE A 103 -14.42 9.22 -3.55
C ILE A 103 -15.48 9.44 -4.63
N ASP A 104 -15.16 9.01 -5.86
CA ASP A 104 -16.06 9.00 -7.01
C ASP A 104 -16.08 7.61 -7.67
N GLY A 105 -16.91 6.72 -7.16
CA GLY A 105 -16.99 5.32 -7.60
C GLY A 105 -15.67 4.57 -7.39
N LEU A 106 -15.03 4.12 -8.48
CA LEU A 106 -13.73 3.45 -8.50
C LEU A 106 -12.54 4.41 -8.68
N TYR A 107 -12.80 5.69 -8.55
CA TYR A 107 -11.80 6.75 -8.62
C TYR A 107 -11.80 7.57 -7.34
N VAL A 108 -10.73 8.28 -7.14
CA VAL A 108 -10.65 9.37 -6.16
C VAL A 108 -10.19 10.63 -6.87
N VAL A 109 -10.74 11.76 -6.48
CA VAL A 109 -10.47 13.06 -7.09
C VAL A 109 -9.84 13.98 -6.05
N CYS A 110 -8.77 14.65 -6.41
CA CYS A 110 -8.17 15.68 -5.57
C CYS A 110 -8.96 17.00 -5.75
N PRO A 111 -9.61 17.54 -4.71
CA PRO A 111 -10.39 18.77 -4.84
C PRO A 111 -9.55 20.02 -5.17
N CYS A 112 -8.23 19.96 -4.92
CA CYS A 112 -7.35 21.12 -5.14
C CYS A 112 -7.05 21.39 -6.61
N ASP A 113 -6.97 20.34 -7.45
CA ASP A 113 -6.55 20.41 -8.86
C ASP A 113 -7.44 19.62 -9.81
N ASN A 114 -8.46 18.94 -9.27
CA ASN A 114 -9.38 18.05 -9.99
C ASN A 114 -8.70 16.85 -10.68
N VAL A 115 -7.51 16.47 -10.25
CA VAL A 115 -6.83 15.28 -10.74
C VAL A 115 -7.49 14.02 -10.17
N SER A 116 -7.80 13.06 -11.05
CA SER A 116 -8.46 11.81 -10.72
C SER A 116 -7.46 10.65 -10.73
N TYR A 117 -7.57 9.72 -9.76
CA TYR A 117 -6.74 8.53 -9.62
C TYR A 117 -7.64 7.29 -9.54
N SER A 118 -7.24 6.22 -10.22
CA SER A 118 -7.93 4.92 -10.17
C SER A 118 -7.61 4.18 -8.87
N LEU A 119 -8.63 3.63 -8.19
CA LEU A 119 -8.45 2.77 -7.02
C LEU A 119 -8.03 1.34 -7.39
N ILE A 120 -8.11 0.98 -8.67
CA ILE A 120 -7.72 -0.36 -9.14
C ILE A 120 -6.21 -0.53 -9.08
N ASP A 121 -5.46 0.48 -9.49
CA ASP A 121 -4.00 0.45 -9.60
C ASP A 121 -3.29 1.61 -8.89
N GLY A 122 -4.02 2.63 -8.44
CA GLY A 122 -3.50 3.80 -7.74
C GLY A 122 -2.95 4.89 -8.67
N TYR A 123 -3.06 4.76 -10.00
CA TYR A 123 -2.49 5.71 -10.95
C TYR A 123 -3.48 6.77 -11.40
N GLY A 124 -2.95 7.91 -11.78
CA GLY A 124 -3.63 9.03 -12.40
C GLY A 124 -2.72 9.69 -13.45
N PRO A 125 -3.14 10.80 -14.07
CA PRO A 125 -2.35 11.49 -15.09
C PRO A 125 -1.20 12.33 -14.53
N ALA A 126 -1.08 12.48 -13.21
CA ALA A 126 -0.05 13.26 -12.53
C ALA A 126 1.23 12.44 -12.28
N GLU A 127 2.29 13.12 -11.84
CA GLU A 127 3.62 12.52 -11.66
C GLU A 127 3.64 11.42 -10.59
N TRP A 128 3.00 11.69 -9.45
CA TRP A 128 2.98 10.76 -8.33
C TRP A 128 1.65 10.01 -8.24
N PRO A 129 1.67 8.67 -8.19
CA PRO A 129 0.48 7.87 -7.94
C PRO A 129 0.03 8.01 -6.48
N LEU A 130 -1.13 7.45 -6.16
CA LEU A 130 -1.58 7.30 -4.79
C LEU A 130 -0.55 6.54 -3.96
N VAL A 131 -0.30 7.00 -2.75
CA VAL A 131 0.56 6.30 -1.79
C VAL A 131 -0.20 5.08 -1.28
N SER A 132 0.34 3.89 -1.54
CA SER A 132 -0.28 2.63 -1.16
C SER A 132 0.23 2.14 0.19
N TYR A 133 -0.68 1.56 0.97
CA TYR A 133 -0.43 0.90 2.24
C TYR A 133 -0.63 -0.62 2.13
N ARG A 134 -0.02 -1.36 3.04
CA ARG A 134 -0.20 -2.81 3.11
C ARG A 134 -1.54 -3.11 3.78
N VAL A 135 -2.30 -4.05 3.20
CA VAL A 135 -3.52 -4.61 3.81
C VAL A 135 -3.39 -6.11 3.92
N VAL A 136 -3.73 -6.64 5.09
CA VAL A 136 -3.82 -8.08 5.33
C VAL A 136 -5.20 -8.37 5.88
N LYS A 137 -5.94 -9.27 5.22
CA LYS A 137 -7.23 -9.76 5.67
C LYS A 137 -7.04 -11.04 6.49
N ASN A 138 -7.59 -11.07 7.70
CA ASN A 138 -7.65 -12.27 8.54
C ASN A 138 -9.09 -12.44 9.06
N GLY A 139 -9.85 -13.33 8.43
CA GLY A 139 -11.29 -13.44 8.66
C GLY A 139 -12.00 -12.14 8.30
N ASP A 140 -12.68 -11.54 9.27
CA ASP A 140 -13.39 -10.26 9.11
C ASP A 140 -12.57 -9.04 9.57
N ILE A 141 -11.30 -9.25 9.92
CA ILE A 141 -10.39 -8.17 10.32
C ILE A 141 -9.48 -7.81 9.15
N LEU A 142 -9.39 -6.51 8.86
CA LEU A 142 -8.36 -5.95 7.98
C LEU A 142 -7.34 -5.22 8.83
N SER A 143 -6.08 -5.63 8.72
CA SER A 143 -4.92 -4.94 9.31
C SER A 143 -4.28 -4.09 8.23
N ILE A 144 -4.19 -2.77 8.45
CA ILE A 144 -3.62 -1.80 7.52
C ILE A 144 -2.35 -1.23 8.15
N SER A 145 -1.25 -1.26 7.41
CA SER A 145 0.05 -0.81 7.91
C SER A 145 0.90 -0.15 6.82
N ASN A 146 1.82 0.68 7.29
CA ASN A 146 2.87 1.31 6.47
C ASN A 146 4.24 0.97 7.03
#